data_0e7d6e3f1a41ffdfa617a9c0c3313075
#
_entry.id   0e7d6e3f1a41ffdfa617a9c0c3313075
#
_cell.length_a   1.000
_cell.length_b   1.000
_cell.length_c   1.000
_cell.angle_alpha   90.00
_cell.angle_beta   90.00
_cell.angle_gamma   90.00
#
_symmetry.space_group_name_H-M   'P 1'
#
loop_
_entity.id
_entity.type
_entity.pdbx_description
1 polymer ?
#
loop_
_entity_poly.entity_id
_entity_poly.type
_entity_poly.pdbx_seq_one_letter_code
_entity_poly.pdbx_strand_id
1 'polypeptide(L)'
;MNKRLIALAMSGLMVTGLVGCGASEGEGNDVLKVGMVTDSATIDDRSFNQGTWEGIQAAEEAFGISSTYMQPAGETEADYATEIANLYDAGYDFIITPGFKFETAIYEAQAKYEGAKFVILDGTPNDGGENSLVADNTVSIYFAEEQSGFIAGVAAALEIGEGDFGFIGGMKIPAVQRFEIGFAEGIAYANENLGTSISLKEENVVYEGTFSNVAGGQQLAAQMYDSGVKAIFVAAGSVGIGAINEAKTQVAAGKEAWVIGVDSDQYEDGIY
;
A
#
# COMPACT_ATOMS: atom_id res chain seq x y z
N MET A 1 -45.86 -39.46 -59.31
CA MET A 1 -46.54 -40.76 -59.31
C MET A 1 -46.31 -41.41 -57.91
N ASN A 2 -47.39 -41.56 -57.21
CA ASN A 2 -47.77 -42.70 -56.35
C ASN A 2 -46.81 -43.10 -55.21
N LYS A 3 -47.19 -43.13 -54.06
CA LYS A 3 -48.35 -43.46 -53.19
C LYS A 3 -47.85 -44.18 -51.92
N ARG A 4 -48.38 -43.72 -50.79
CA ARG A 4 -49.05 -44.42 -49.71
C ARG A 4 -48.17 -45.12 -48.65
N LEU A 5 -48.20 -44.56 -47.42
CA LEU A 5 -49.01 -45.05 -46.25
C LEU A 5 -48.75 -46.49 -45.85
N ILE A 6 -48.35 -46.67 -44.54
CA ILE A 6 -49.21 -47.28 -43.52
C ILE A 6 -48.52 -47.16 -42.18
N ALA A 7 -49.27 -46.68 -41.19
CA ALA A 7 -48.99 -46.70 -39.76
C ALA A 7 -49.26 -48.09 -39.18
N LEU A 8 -48.57 -48.46 -38.13
CA LEU A 8 -49.16 -49.30 -37.09
C LEU A 8 -48.44 -49.07 -35.74
N ALA A 9 -49.21 -48.72 -34.79
CA ALA A 9 -48.90 -48.65 -33.41
C ALA A 9 -48.79 -50.07 -32.78
N MET A 10 -47.91 -50.22 -31.80
CA MET A 10 -48.19 -51.08 -30.66
C MET A 10 -47.38 -50.70 -29.44
N SER A 11 -48.14 -50.40 -28.44
CA SER A 11 -47.90 -50.19 -27.04
C SER A 11 -47.14 -51.37 -26.37
N GLY A 12 -46.31 -51.05 -25.42
CA GLY A 12 -45.79 -52.08 -24.50
C GLY A 12 -44.81 -51.57 -23.45
N LEU A 13 -45.32 -51.31 -22.29
CA LEU A 13 -44.81 -51.41 -20.93
C LEU A 13 -43.69 -50.50 -20.41
N MET A 14 -44.11 -49.74 -19.43
CA MET A 14 -43.34 -49.08 -18.37
C MET A 14 -42.33 -50.03 -17.70
N VAL A 15 -41.10 -49.54 -17.58
CA VAL A 15 -40.26 -49.83 -16.42
C VAL A 15 -39.80 -48.48 -15.89
N THR A 16 -40.34 -48.12 -14.77
CA THR A 16 -39.92 -47.03 -13.91
C THR A 16 -38.57 -47.38 -13.30
N GLY A 17 -37.49 -46.87 -13.90
CA GLY A 17 -36.18 -46.79 -13.28
C GLY A 17 -36.01 -45.34 -12.81
N LEU A 18 -36.36 -45.06 -11.56
CA LEU A 18 -35.90 -43.90 -10.81
C LEU A 18 -34.40 -44.09 -10.58
N VAL A 19 -33.58 -43.66 -11.56
CA VAL A 19 -32.22 -43.30 -11.30
C VAL A 19 -32.30 -41.83 -10.85
N GLY A 20 -32.30 -41.63 -9.55
CA GLY A 20 -32.00 -40.35 -8.94
C GLY A 20 -30.59 -39.97 -9.38
N CYS A 21 -30.47 -39.14 -10.41
CA CYS A 21 -29.35 -38.28 -10.52
C CYS A 21 -29.40 -37.33 -9.32
N GLY A 22 -28.74 -37.73 -8.24
CA GLY A 22 -28.19 -36.77 -7.31
C GLY A 22 -27.27 -35.92 -8.14
N ALA A 23 -27.72 -34.73 -8.55
CA ALA A 23 -26.85 -33.64 -8.84
C ALA A 23 -26.07 -33.46 -7.53
N SER A 24 -24.85 -33.96 -7.45
CA SER A 24 -23.87 -33.34 -6.60
C SER A 24 -23.83 -31.91 -7.11
N GLU A 25 -24.42 -30.99 -6.35
CA GLU A 25 -24.00 -29.62 -6.39
C GLU A 25 -22.48 -29.70 -6.24
N GLY A 26 -21.76 -29.54 -7.34
CA GLY A 26 -20.34 -29.27 -7.30
C GLY A 26 -20.21 -28.08 -6.38
N GLU A 27 -19.46 -28.24 -5.31
CA GLU A 27 -18.90 -27.09 -4.61
C GLU A 27 -18.25 -26.26 -5.70
N GLY A 28 -18.94 -25.22 -6.16
CA GLY A 28 -18.33 -24.17 -6.92
C GLY A 28 -17.20 -23.70 -6.00
N ASN A 29 -15.96 -23.83 -6.44
CA ASN A 29 -14.87 -23.13 -5.80
C ASN A 29 -15.24 -21.64 -5.91
N ASP A 30 -15.90 -21.11 -4.89
CA ASP A 30 -16.12 -19.69 -4.79
C ASP A 30 -14.74 -19.05 -4.71
N VAL A 31 -14.34 -18.43 -5.81
CA VAL A 31 -13.05 -17.74 -5.90
C VAL A 31 -13.08 -16.61 -4.89
N LEU A 32 -12.13 -16.60 -3.96
CA LEU A 32 -12.00 -15.51 -2.99
C LEU A 32 -11.85 -14.19 -3.72
N LYS A 33 -12.69 -13.22 -3.39
CA LYS A 33 -12.67 -11.88 -3.96
C LYS A 33 -12.04 -10.90 -2.98
N VAL A 34 -10.95 -10.27 -3.41
CA VAL A 34 -10.18 -9.32 -2.61
C VAL A 34 -10.31 -7.93 -3.20
N GLY A 35 -10.81 -6.99 -2.42
CA GLY A 35 -10.92 -5.58 -2.77
C GLY A 35 -9.88 -4.74 -2.05
N MET A 36 -9.37 -3.71 -2.70
CA MET A 36 -8.54 -2.68 -2.08
C MET A 36 -9.19 -1.31 -2.23
N VAL A 37 -9.12 -0.49 -1.20
CA VAL A 37 -9.44 0.94 -1.32
C VAL A 37 -8.13 1.71 -1.13
N THR A 38 -7.74 2.54 -2.11
CA THR A 38 -6.56 3.40 -1.96
C THR A 38 -6.85 4.54 -0.97
N ASP A 39 -5.81 5.07 -0.34
CA ASP A 39 -5.97 6.23 0.55
C ASP A 39 -6.02 7.57 -0.24
N SER A 40 -5.04 8.43 -0.10
CA SER A 40 -4.94 9.72 -0.80
C SER A 40 -4.14 9.66 -2.11
N ALA A 41 -3.54 8.51 -2.40
CA ALA A 41 -2.72 8.29 -3.58
C ALA A 41 -3.34 7.25 -4.51
N THR A 42 -2.66 6.95 -5.59
CA THR A 42 -3.08 5.98 -6.60
C THR A 42 -2.28 4.68 -6.47
N ILE A 43 -2.70 3.64 -7.18
CA ILE A 43 -1.97 2.35 -7.21
C ILE A 43 -0.61 2.42 -7.93
N ASP A 44 -0.23 3.55 -8.46
CA ASP A 44 1.04 3.84 -9.13
C ASP A 44 1.82 4.97 -8.45
N ASP A 45 1.63 5.11 -7.12
CA ASP A 45 2.29 6.13 -6.29
C ASP A 45 3.78 5.89 -6.05
N ARG A 46 4.32 4.80 -6.57
CA ARG A 46 5.70 4.33 -6.37
C ARG A 46 6.04 4.04 -4.90
N SER A 47 5.03 3.78 -4.08
CA SER A 47 5.16 3.65 -2.64
C SER A 47 4.10 2.71 -2.06
N PHE A 48 3.39 3.12 -1.02
CA PHE A 48 2.58 2.29 -0.13
C PHE A 48 1.34 1.69 -0.80
N ASN A 49 0.57 2.49 -1.59
CA ASN A 49 -0.59 1.96 -2.31
C ASN A 49 -0.17 1.01 -3.43
N GLN A 50 0.88 1.37 -4.19
CA GLN A 50 1.41 0.51 -5.24
C GLN A 50 1.88 -0.83 -4.67
N GLY A 51 2.70 -0.82 -3.60
CA GLY A 51 3.19 -2.05 -2.98
C GLY A 51 2.06 -2.93 -2.44
N THR A 52 1.02 -2.33 -1.87
CA THR A 52 -0.18 -3.07 -1.43
C THR A 52 -0.89 -3.73 -2.61
N TRP A 53 -1.09 -2.98 -3.70
CA TRP A 53 -1.74 -3.51 -4.90
C TRP A 53 -0.92 -4.61 -5.59
N GLU A 54 0.38 -4.45 -5.72
CA GLU A 54 1.28 -5.46 -6.25
C GLU A 54 1.26 -6.75 -5.40
N GLY A 55 1.19 -6.62 -4.08
CA GLY A 55 1.00 -7.76 -3.18
C GLY A 55 -0.31 -8.53 -3.43
N ILE A 56 -1.41 -7.81 -3.68
CA ILE A 56 -2.70 -8.41 -4.03
C ILE A 56 -2.62 -9.11 -5.41
N GLN A 57 -1.98 -8.49 -6.40
CA GLN A 57 -1.79 -9.09 -7.72
C GLN A 57 -0.92 -10.36 -7.65
N ALA A 58 0.13 -10.34 -6.82
CA ALA A 58 0.93 -11.53 -6.58
C ALA A 58 0.13 -12.65 -5.91
N ALA A 59 -0.79 -12.32 -5.01
CA ALA A 59 -1.72 -13.29 -4.43
C ALA A 59 -2.74 -13.81 -5.46
N GLU A 60 -3.20 -12.98 -6.38
CA GLU A 60 -4.06 -13.41 -7.48
C GLU A 60 -3.36 -14.44 -8.37
N GLU A 61 -2.11 -14.18 -8.73
CA GLU A 61 -1.30 -15.12 -9.51
C GLU A 61 -1.02 -16.43 -8.75
N ALA A 62 -0.70 -16.33 -7.45
CA ALA A 62 -0.30 -17.49 -6.66
C ALA A 62 -1.47 -18.36 -6.21
N PHE A 63 -2.63 -17.78 -5.95
CA PHE A 63 -3.76 -18.46 -5.30
C PHE A 63 -5.04 -18.49 -6.14
N GLY A 64 -5.05 -17.81 -7.29
CA GLY A 64 -6.23 -17.78 -8.17
C GLY A 64 -7.41 -17.01 -7.57
N ILE A 65 -7.13 -16.02 -6.71
CA ILE A 65 -8.14 -15.09 -6.21
C ILE A 65 -8.59 -14.14 -7.32
N SER A 66 -9.70 -13.43 -7.12
CA SER A 66 -10.12 -12.33 -7.99
C SER A 66 -9.94 -11.01 -7.25
N SER A 67 -9.29 -10.05 -7.86
CA SER A 67 -8.98 -8.78 -7.21
C SER A 67 -9.56 -7.56 -7.94
N THR A 68 -9.79 -6.50 -7.20
CA THR A 68 -10.11 -5.17 -7.72
C THR A 68 -9.67 -4.09 -6.75
N TYR A 69 -9.62 -2.84 -7.20
CA TYR A 69 -9.43 -1.71 -6.31
C TYR A 69 -10.44 -0.60 -6.60
N MET A 70 -10.67 0.23 -5.59
CA MET A 70 -11.44 1.47 -5.69
C MET A 70 -10.56 2.63 -5.22
N GLN A 71 -10.73 3.77 -5.89
CA GLN A 71 -10.07 5.02 -5.51
C GLN A 71 -11.15 6.01 -5.09
N PRO A 72 -11.14 6.48 -3.83
CA PRO A 72 -12.12 7.43 -3.33
C PRO A 72 -12.05 8.77 -4.08
N ALA A 73 -13.19 9.46 -4.15
CA ALA A 73 -13.26 10.78 -4.76
C ALA A 73 -12.62 11.89 -3.88
N GLY A 74 -12.44 11.62 -2.59
CA GLY A 74 -11.84 12.51 -1.60
C GLY A 74 -11.23 11.73 -0.45
N GLU A 75 -10.83 12.43 0.59
CA GLU A 75 -10.07 11.88 1.72
C GLU A 75 -10.85 11.97 3.04
N THR A 76 -12.16 12.07 2.96
CA THR A 76 -13.01 12.05 4.15
C THR A 76 -13.37 10.63 4.56
N GLU A 77 -13.70 10.43 5.82
CA GLU A 77 -14.24 9.16 6.32
C GLU A 77 -15.40 8.64 5.49
N ALA A 78 -16.30 9.54 5.06
CA ALA A 78 -17.46 9.19 4.23
C ALA A 78 -17.04 8.71 2.83
N ASP A 79 -15.97 9.26 2.25
CA ASP A 79 -15.43 8.81 0.96
C ASP A 79 -14.90 7.39 1.09
N TYR A 80 -14.11 7.11 2.13
CA TYR A 80 -13.60 5.76 2.40
C TYR A 80 -14.71 4.76 2.69
N ALA A 81 -15.67 5.11 3.54
CA ALA A 81 -16.82 4.26 3.87
C ALA A 81 -17.66 3.93 2.63
N THR A 82 -17.78 4.87 1.69
CA THR A 82 -18.49 4.67 0.43
C THR A 82 -17.82 3.60 -0.43
N GLU A 83 -16.49 3.67 -0.60
CA GLU A 83 -15.79 2.69 -1.44
C GLU A 83 -15.70 1.31 -0.78
N ILE A 84 -15.61 1.24 0.54
CA ILE A 84 -15.73 -0.02 1.29
C ILE A 84 -17.12 -0.65 1.05
N ALA A 85 -18.20 0.15 1.12
CA ALA A 85 -19.54 -0.31 0.84
C ALA A 85 -19.69 -0.81 -0.61
N ASN A 86 -19.16 -0.06 -1.58
CA ASN A 86 -19.19 -0.42 -3.00
C ASN A 86 -18.49 -1.78 -3.26
N LEU A 87 -17.35 -2.02 -2.63
CA LEU A 87 -16.66 -3.30 -2.72
C LEU A 87 -17.48 -4.44 -2.12
N TYR A 88 -18.02 -4.24 -0.93
CA TYR A 88 -18.83 -5.24 -0.25
C TYR A 88 -20.11 -5.58 -1.05
N ASP A 89 -20.81 -4.58 -1.56
CA ASP A 89 -22.02 -4.76 -2.37
C ASP A 89 -21.73 -5.45 -3.72
N ALA A 90 -20.52 -5.30 -4.25
CA ALA A 90 -20.03 -6.02 -5.43
C ALA A 90 -19.54 -7.45 -5.11
N GLY A 91 -19.62 -7.87 -3.85
CA GLY A 91 -19.26 -9.21 -3.39
C GLY A 91 -17.76 -9.40 -3.16
N TYR A 92 -16.99 -8.33 -2.94
CA TYR A 92 -15.62 -8.35 -2.45
C TYR A 92 -15.67 -8.25 -0.92
N ASP A 93 -15.65 -9.38 -0.27
CA ASP A 93 -15.82 -9.51 1.17
C ASP A 93 -14.50 -9.66 1.94
N PHE A 94 -13.36 -9.62 1.25
CA PHE A 94 -12.04 -9.48 1.82
C PHE A 94 -11.46 -8.14 1.37
N ILE A 95 -11.42 -7.15 2.28
CA ILE A 95 -11.11 -5.76 1.94
C ILE A 95 -9.82 -5.32 2.63
N ILE A 96 -8.87 -4.82 1.83
CA ILE A 96 -7.57 -4.33 2.29
C ILE A 96 -7.53 -2.81 2.14
N THR A 97 -7.12 -2.13 3.20
CA THR A 97 -7.05 -0.68 3.27
C THR A 97 -5.67 -0.24 3.77
N PRO A 98 -4.83 0.32 2.88
CA PRO A 98 -3.50 0.80 3.26
C PRO A 98 -3.58 2.19 3.90
N GLY A 99 -3.24 2.26 5.18
CA GLY A 99 -3.00 3.52 5.86
C GLY A 99 -3.99 3.88 6.97
N PHE A 100 -3.50 4.70 7.87
CA PHE A 100 -4.21 5.18 9.08
C PHE A 100 -5.49 5.96 8.80
N LYS A 101 -5.64 6.54 7.60
CA LYS A 101 -6.85 7.30 7.22
C LYS A 101 -8.11 6.44 7.19
N PHE A 102 -7.97 5.13 7.15
CA PHE A 102 -9.08 4.18 7.20
C PHE A 102 -9.53 3.81 8.62
N GLU A 103 -8.85 4.27 9.66
CA GLU A 103 -9.10 3.82 11.03
C GLU A 103 -10.56 3.93 11.45
N THR A 104 -11.20 5.09 11.22
CA THR A 104 -12.59 5.31 11.58
C THR A 104 -13.55 4.56 10.63
N ALA A 105 -13.27 4.56 9.33
CA ALA A 105 -14.10 3.86 8.36
C ALA A 105 -14.11 2.33 8.60
N ILE A 106 -12.96 1.74 8.94
CA ILE A 106 -12.86 0.31 9.29
C ILE A 106 -13.48 0.04 10.65
N TYR A 107 -13.35 0.95 11.63
CA TYR A 107 -14.02 0.80 12.94
C TYR A 107 -15.53 0.63 12.78
N GLU A 108 -16.17 1.40 11.91
CA GLU A 108 -17.58 1.27 11.59
C GLU A 108 -17.90 0.06 10.69
N ALA A 109 -17.07 -0.16 9.65
CA ALA A 109 -17.28 -1.22 8.67
C ALA A 109 -17.21 -2.63 9.29
N GLN A 110 -16.27 -2.89 10.20
CA GLN A 110 -16.10 -4.18 10.86
C GLN A 110 -17.33 -4.58 11.69
N ALA A 111 -18.05 -3.62 12.27
CA ALA A 111 -19.29 -3.87 13.00
C ALA A 111 -20.51 -3.99 12.06
N LYS A 112 -20.51 -3.25 10.95
CA LYS A 112 -21.62 -3.21 10.01
C LYS A 112 -21.65 -4.43 9.07
N TYR A 113 -20.49 -4.90 8.65
CA TYR A 113 -20.35 -5.96 7.65
C TYR A 113 -19.74 -7.22 8.29
N GLU A 114 -20.48 -7.89 9.16
CA GLU A 114 -20.02 -9.07 9.91
C GLU A 114 -19.52 -10.22 9.02
N GLY A 115 -20.01 -10.30 7.76
CA GLY A 115 -19.57 -11.31 6.79
C GLY A 115 -18.27 -10.98 6.07
N ALA A 116 -17.82 -9.71 6.15
CA ALA A 116 -16.58 -9.27 5.51
C ALA A 116 -15.36 -9.48 6.44
N LYS A 117 -14.19 -9.54 5.82
CA LYS A 117 -12.88 -9.52 6.49
C LYS A 117 -12.11 -8.29 6.06
N PHE A 118 -11.49 -7.65 7.03
CA PHE A 118 -10.76 -6.41 6.81
C PHE A 118 -9.28 -6.55 7.18
N VAL A 119 -8.44 -5.93 6.37
CA VAL A 119 -7.03 -5.71 6.70
C VAL A 119 -6.76 -4.23 6.61
N ILE A 120 -6.28 -3.65 7.70
CA ILE A 120 -5.77 -2.28 7.71
C ILE A 120 -4.26 -2.28 7.92
N LEU A 121 -3.53 -1.54 7.10
CA LEU A 121 -2.09 -1.39 7.21
C LEU A 121 -1.77 -0.05 7.88
N ASP A 122 -0.82 -0.03 8.79
CA ASP A 122 -0.36 1.15 9.54
C ASP A 122 -1.49 1.93 10.22
N GLY A 123 -2.48 1.22 10.73
CA GLY A 123 -3.59 1.81 11.45
C GLY A 123 -4.25 0.85 12.43
N THR A 124 -4.90 1.41 13.43
CA THR A 124 -5.78 0.67 14.36
C THR A 124 -7.18 1.25 14.29
N PRO A 125 -8.21 0.44 13.98
CA PRO A 125 -9.58 0.93 13.93
C PRO A 125 -9.98 1.63 15.25
N ASN A 126 -10.51 2.84 15.14
CA ASN A 126 -10.95 3.64 16.28
C ASN A 126 -12.16 4.52 15.91
N ASP A 127 -12.87 5.03 16.91
CA ASP A 127 -14.08 5.84 16.74
C ASP A 127 -13.82 7.34 16.45
N GLY A 128 -12.58 7.68 16.10
CA GLY A 128 -12.13 9.08 15.96
C GLY A 128 -11.86 9.77 17.31
N GLY A 129 -12.00 9.04 18.41
CA GLY A 129 -11.78 9.50 19.78
C GLY A 129 -10.83 8.57 20.55
N GLU A 130 -11.24 8.17 21.75
CA GLU A 130 -10.41 7.37 22.66
C GLU A 130 -10.64 5.86 22.53
N ASN A 131 -11.71 5.42 21.85
CA ASN A 131 -12.03 4.00 21.75
C ASN A 131 -11.43 3.39 20.49
N SER A 132 -10.67 2.34 20.68
CA SER A 132 -10.14 1.52 19.59
C SER A 132 -10.53 0.06 19.77
N LEU A 133 -10.83 -0.62 18.67
CA LEU A 133 -11.19 -2.02 18.67
C LEU A 133 -10.78 -2.66 17.34
N VAL A 134 -10.00 -3.72 17.43
CA VAL A 134 -9.80 -4.65 16.29
C VAL A 134 -10.75 -5.82 16.50
N ALA A 135 -11.81 -5.91 15.69
CA ALA A 135 -12.80 -6.97 15.78
C ALA A 135 -12.26 -8.30 15.22
N ASP A 136 -12.95 -9.40 15.50
CA ASP A 136 -12.54 -10.75 15.06
C ASP A 136 -12.44 -10.92 13.53
N ASN A 137 -13.12 -10.07 12.78
CA ASN A 137 -13.09 -10.03 11.33
C ASN A 137 -12.09 -9.01 10.76
N THR A 138 -11.24 -8.42 11.58
CA THR A 138 -10.28 -7.39 11.19
C THR A 138 -8.86 -7.75 11.63
N VAL A 139 -7.89 -7.48 10.78
CA VAL A 139 -6.46 -7.58 11.09
C VAL A 139 -5.82 -6.21 10.90
N SER A 140 -5.14 -5.73 11.92
CA SER A 140 -4.31 -4.52 11.90
C SER A 140 -2.85 -4.94 11.77
N ILE A 141 -2.16 -4.47 10.73
CA ILE A 141 -0.77 -4.80 10.45
C ILE A 141 0.08 -3.55 10.58
N TYR A 142 1.11 -3.61 11.40
CA TYR A 142 2.16 -2.60 11.51
C TYR A 142 3.49 -3.19 11.08
N PHE A 143 4.36 -2.36 10.54
CA PHE A 143 5.70 -2.74 10.14
C PHE A 143 6.74 -2.22 11.14
N ALA A 144 7.96 -2.73 11.04
CA ALA A 144 9.10 -2.30 11.85
C ALA A 144 9.92 -1.24 11.09
N GLU A 145 9.32 -0.09 10.84
CA GLU A 145 9.88 0.99 10.03
C GLU A 145 11.19 1.52 10.62
N GLU A 146 11.34 1.48 11.95
CA GLU A 146 12.58 1.85 12.63
C GLU A 146 13.75 0.96 12.24
N GLN A 147 13.51 -0.32 11.93
CA GLN A 147 14.57 -1.23 11.50
C GLN A 147 15.01 -0.91 10.07
N SER A 148 14.05 -0.65 9.18
CA SER A 148 14.35 -0.24 7.80
C SER A 148 15.05 1.11 7.77
N GLY A 149 14.57 2.08 8.56
CA GLY A 149 15.21 3.39 8.72
C GLY A 149 16.65 3.26 9.23
N PHE A 150 16.89 2.41 10.24
CA PHE A 150 18.21 2.17 10.79
C PHE A 150 19.18 1.61 9.73
N ILE A 151 18.76 0.60 8.99
CA ILE A 151 19.58 0.01 7.92
C ILE A 151 19.87 1.04 6.84
N ALA A 152 18.87 1.85 6.44
CA ALA A 152 19.04 2.93 5.47
C ALA A 152 20.07 3.97 5.96
N GLY A 153 20.01 4.36 7.23
CA GLY A 153 20.97 5.29 7.85
C GLY A 153 22.39 4.77 7.85
N VAL A 154 22.58 3.50 8.23
CA VAL A 154 23.90 2.86 8.22
C VAL A 154 24.44 2.74 6.80
N ALA A 155 23.63 2.27 5.85
CA ALA A 155 24.07 2.06 4.48
C ALA A 155 24.46 3.38 3.79
N ALA A 156 23.62 4.40 3.92
CA ALA A 156 23.89 5.72 3.34
C ALA A 156 25.13 6.37 3.98
N ALA A 157 25.29 6.25 5.30
CA ALA A 157 26.45 6.80 5.99
C ALA A 157 27.75 6.13 5.53
N LEU A 158 27.75 4.81 5.33
CA LEU A 158 28.93 4.08 4.83
C LEU A 158 29.28 4.45 3.39
N GLU A 159 28.26 4.64 2.52
CA GLU A 159 28.48 4.97 1.12
C GLU A 159 29.08 6.39 0.95
N ILE A 160 28.58 7.35 1.72
CA ILE A 160 28.92 8.78 1.56
C ILE A 160 30.11 9.19 2.46
N GLY A 161 30.24 8.58 3.62
CA GLY A 161 31.32 8.78 4.57
C GLY A 161 31.21 10.04 5.42
N GLU A 162 30.99 11.23 4.84
CA GLU A 162 30.91 12.50 5.56
C GLU A 162 29.94 13.48 4.89
N GLY A 163 29.29 14.34 5.68
CA GLY A 163 28.44 15.42 5.19
C GLY A 163 27.11 15.54 5.92
N ASP A 164 26.27 16.41 5.42
CA ASP A 164 24.92 16.65 5.97
C ASP A 164 23.90 15.78 5.24
N PHE A 165 23.03 15.13 6.00
CA PHE A 165 21.88 14.38 5.52
C PHE A 165 20.57 15.11 5.84
N GLY A 166 19.51 14.76 5.12
CA GLY A 166 18.16 15.23 5.33
C GLY A 166 17.15 14.08 5.44
N PHE A 167 16.00 14.41 6.00
CA PHE A 167 14.83 13.54 6.04
C PHE A 167 13.60 14.33 5.59
N ILE A 168 12.82 13.77 4.66
CA ILE A 168 11.51 14.30 4.27
C ILE A 168 10.47 13.25 4.61
N GLY A 169 9.64 13.53 5.60
CA GLY A 169 8.45 12.76 5.91
C GLY A 169 7.22 13.30 5.19
N GLY A 170 6.24 12.45 4.93
CA GLY A 170 4.93 12.89 4.49
C GLY A 170 4.19 13.60 5.64
N MET A 171 3.30 12.90 6.31
CA MET A 171 2.66 13.40 7.53
C MET A 171 3.41 12.91 8.78
N LYS A 172 3.34 13.70 9.86
CA LYS A 172 3.98 13.34 11.14
C LYS A 172 3.13 12.32 11.91
N ILE A 173 3.14 11.09 11.45
CA ILE A 173 2.42 9.95 12.03
C ILE A 173 3.41 8.91 12.58
N PRO A 174 2.99 7.98 13.44
CA PRO A 174 3.90 7.03 14.09
C PRO A 174 4.77 6.22 13.13
N ALA A 175 4.24 5.72 12.01
CA ALA A 175 5.00 4.96 11.02
C ALA A 175 6.14 5.81 10.42
N VAL A 176 5.84 7.03 9.96
CA VAL A 176 6.84 7.94 9.38
C VAL A 176 7.87 8.39 10.42
N GLN A 177 7.45 8.63 11.67
CA GLN A 177 8.37 8.96 12.76
C GLN A 177 9.32 7.79 13.11
N ARG A 178 8.86 6.54 12.99
CA ARG A 178 9.74 5.38 13.19
C ARG A 178 10.83 5.30 12.11
N PHE A 179 10.52 5.61 10.86
CA PHE A 179 11.55 5.75 9.81
C PHE A 179 12.58 6.83 10.16
N GLU A 180 12.13 8.03 10.57
CA GLU A 180 13.00 9.14 10.97
C GLU A 180 13.93 8.73 12.11
N ILE A 181 13.35 8.20 13.20
CA ILE A 181 14.12 7.79 14.39
C ILE A 181 15.12 6.69 14.02
N GLY A 182 14.68 5.67 13.28
CA GLY A 182 15.57 4.60 12.82
C GLY A 182 16.72 5.15 11.99
N PHE A 183 16.45 6.04 11.05
CA PHE A 183 17.46 6.66 10.20
C PHE A 183 18.49 7.45 11.01
N ALA A 184 18.03 8.26 11.97
CA ALA A 184 18.92 9.01 12.86
C ALA A 184 19.81 8.10 13.72
N GLU A 185 19.26 7.03 14.29
CA GLU A 185 19.98 6.04 15.08
C GLU A 185 20.97 5.23 14.22
N GLY A 186 20.61 4.92 12.96
CA GLY A 186 21.51 4.27 12.01
C GLY A 186 22.73 5.13 11.67
N ILE A 187 22.53 6.43 11.46
CA ILE A 187 23.59 7.41 11.26
C ILE A 187 24.48 7.49 12.50
N ALA A 188 23.88 7.62 13.69
CA ALA A 188 24.62 7.69 14.95
C ALA A 188 25.49 6.45 15.15
N TYR A 189 24.95 5.26 14.91
CA TYR A 189 25.68 4.00 14.97
C TYR A 189 26.84 3.96 14.00
N ALA A 190 26.66 4.39 12.75
CA ALA A 190 27.72 4.41 11.75
C ALA A 190 28.85 5.37 12.14
N ASN A 191 28.50 6.55 12.64
CA ASN A 191 29.49 7.52 13.13
C ASN A 191 30.30 6.98 14.31
N GLU A 192 29.64 6.32 15.26
CA GLU A 192 30.32 5.80 16.46
C GLU A 192 31.18 4.56 16.16
N ASN A 193 30.70 3.66 15.31
CA ASN A 193 31.27 2.30 15.19
C ASN A 193 31.94 2.03 13.85
N LEU A 194 31.62 2.79 12.78
CA LEU A 194 32.05 2.47 11.42
C LEU A 194 32.91 3.59 10.79
N GLY A 195 33.22 4.65 11.54
CA GLY A 195 34.18 5.68 11.16
C GLY A 195 33.63 6.72 10.17
N THR A 196 32.32 6.89 10.10
CA THR A 196 31.68 7.94 9.29
C THR A 196 31.55 9.25 10.07
N SER A 197 31.20 10.34 9.38
CA SER A 197 30.99 11.68 9.97
C SER A 197 29.78 12.37 9.31
N ILE A 198 28.61 11.81 9.52
CA ILE A 198 27.34 12.29 8.95
C ILE A 198 26.60 13.12 9.99
N SER A 199 26.03 14.24 9.57
CA SER A 199 25.18 15.10 10.40
C SER A 199 23.75 15.10 9.87
N LEU A 200 22.78 14.73 10.71
CA LEU A 200 21.36 14.95 10.47
C LEU A 200 20.88 16.07 11.42
N LYS A 201 20.82 17.29 10.90
CA LYS A 201 20.42 18.48 11.67
C LYS A 201 18.91 18.57 11.76
N GLU A 202 18.40 19.16 12.84
CA GLU A 202 16.95 19.33 13.06
C GLU A 202 16.28 20.10 11.93
N GLU A 203 16.94 21.15 11.39
CA GLU A 203 16.44 21.92 10.26
C GLU A 203 16.35 21.14 8.94
N ASN A 204 17.04 20.00 8.85
CA ASN A 204 17.02 19.10 7.70
C ASN A 204 16.05 17.94 7.90
N VAL A 205 15.24 17.93 8.95
CA VAL A 205 14.15 16.98 9.20
C VAL A 205 12.83 17.69 9.00
N VAL A 206 12.16 17.44 7.89
CA VAL A 206 10.96 18.18 7.48
C VAL A 206 9.83 17.22 7.14
N TYR A 207 8.62 17.61 7.53
CA TYR A 207 7.39 16.93 7.14
C TYR A 207 6.63 17.80 6.15
N GLU A 208 6.33 17.26 4.97
CA GLU A 208 5.64 17.98 3.90
C GLU A 208 4.17 18.27 4.23
N GLY A 209 3.56 17.39 5.00
CA GLY A 209 2.15 17.50 5.44
C GLY A 209 1.17 16.67 4.62
N THR A 210 1.61 16.08 3.49
CA THR A 210 0.83 15.14 2.68
C THR A 210 1.69 13.99 2.17
N PHE A 211 1.08 13.01 1.46
CA PHE A 211 1.79 11.95 0.76
C PHE A 211 1.71 12.08 -0.77
N SER A 212 1.03 13.10 -1.28
CA SER A 212 0.70 13.21 -2.72
C SER A 212 1.29 14.45 -3.42
N ASN A 213 1.85 15.42 -2.67
CA ASN A 213 2.37 16.68 -3.24
C ASN A 213 3.79 16.53 -3.82
N VAL A 214 3.89 16.02 -5.05
CA VAL A 214 5.17 15.86 -5.78
C VAL A 214 5.94 17.19 -5.87
N ALA A 215 5.25 18.30 -6.16
CA ALA A 215 5.91 19.61 -6.29
C ALA A 215 6.49 20.11 -4.95
N GLY A 216 5.79 19.84 -3.84
CA GLY A 216 6.28 20.15 -2.49
C GLY A 216 7.55 19.35 -2.18
N GLY A 217 7.57 18.05 -2.50
CA GLY A 217 8.75 17.21 -2.35
C GLY A 217 9.96 17.72 -3.12
N GLN A 218 9.76 18.13 -4.38
CA GLN A 218 10.82 18.70 -5.19
C GLN A 218 11.35 20.00 -4.60
N GLN A 219 10.48 20.88 -4.13
CA GLN A 219 10.88 22.15 -3.52
C GLN A 219 11.66 21.95 -2.22
N LEU A 220 11.23 21.03 -1.35
CA LEU A 220 11.93 20.73 -0.11
C LEU A 220 13.33 20.15 -0.39
N ALA A 221 13.42 19.20 -1.32
CA ALA A 221 14.70 18.62 -1.72
C ALA A 221 15.65 19.67 -2.32
N ALA A 222 15.14 20.60 -3.16
CA ALA A 222 15.94 21.70 -3.70
C ALA A 222 16.53 22.57 -2.59
N GLN A 223 15.74 22.94 -1.59
CA GLN A 223 16.20 23.73 -0.45
C GLN A 223 17.29 23.00 0.36
N MET A 224 17.11 21.70 0.58
CA MET A 224 18.09 20.88 1.30
C MET A 224 19.40 20.76 0.51
N TYR A 225 19.37 20.43 -0.78
CA TYR A 225 20.59 20.34 -1.59
C TYR A 225 21.29 21.70 -1.74
N ASP A 226 20.55 22.79 -1.85
CA ASP A 226 21.14 24.15 -1.90
C ASP A 226 21.77 24.57 -0.57
N SER A 227 21.32 24.00 0.56
CA SER A 227 21.95 24.19 1.87
C SER A 227 23.16 23.27 2.12
N GLY A 228 23.48 22.37 1.20
CA GLY A 228 24.64 21.47 1.26
C GLY A 228 24.35 20.05 1.78
N VAL A 229 23.07 19.68 1.92
CA VAL A 229 22.68 18.29 2.18
C VAL A 229 23.09 17.42 1.01
N LYS A 230 23.73 16.28 1.27
CA LYS A 230 24.18 15.34 0.25
C LYS A 230 23.16 14.24 -0.05
N ALA A 231 22.52 13.73 0.99
CA ALA A 231 21.56 12.65 0.87
C ALA A 231 20.28 12.96 1.63
N ILE A 232 19.13 12.60 1.05
CA ILE A 232 17.82 12.79 1.65
C ILE A 232 17.11 11.45 1.71
N PHE A 233 16.72 11.00 2.91
CA PHE A 233 15.80 9.88 3.05
C PHE A 233 14.36 10.39 3.00
N VAL A 234 13.53 9.80 2.12
CA VAL A 234 12.18 10.29 1.87
C VAL A 234 11.16 9.20 2.20
N ALA A 235 10.45 9.37 3.32
CA ALA A 235 9.35 8.49 3.74
C ALA A 235 8.01 9.23 3.57
N ALA A 236 7.57 9.41 2.32
CA ALA A 236 6.53 10.38 2.00
C ALA A 236 5.67 10.05 0.76
N GLY A 237 5.56 8.80 0.33
CA GLY A 237 4.75 8.43 -0.83
C GLY A 237 5.18 9.16 -2.12
N SER A 238 4.21 9.66 -2.88
CA SER A 238 4.50 10.39 -4.14
C SER A 238 5.32 11.67 -3.97
N VAL A 239 5.40 12.24 -2.78
CA VAL A 239 6.33 13.35 -2.46
C VAL A 239 7.78 12.93 -2.76
N GLY A 240 8.11 11.64 -2.57
CA GLY A 240 9.41 11.06 -2.89
C GLY A 240 9.78 11.17 -4.37
N ILE A 241 8.81 11.06 -5.28
CA ILE A 241 9.03 11.27 -6.72
C ILE A 241 9.57 12.69 -6.97
N GLY A 242 9.05 13.67 -6.23
CA GLY A 242 9.53 15.06 -6.30
C GLY A 242 11.00 15.20 -5.89
N ALA A 243 11.38 14.56 -4.78
CA ALA A 243 12.76 14.56 -4.29
C ALA A 243 13.71 13.86 -5.28
N ILE A 244 13.31 12.74 -5.86
CA ILE A 244 14.06 12.03 -6.90
C ILE A 244 14.25 12.93 -8.14
N ASN A 245 13.21 13.61 -8.60
CA ASN A 245 13.30 14.54 -9.73
C ASN A 245 14.26 15.69 -9.45
N GLU A 246 14.29 16.20 -8.22
CA GLU A 246 15.24 17.24 -7.84
C GLU A 246 16.66 16.71 -7.77
N ALA A 247 16.89 15.53 -7.19
CA ALA A 247 18.22 14.93 -7.19
C ALA A 247 18.78 14.79 -8.62
N LYS A 248 17.94 14.37 -9.57
CA LYS A 248 18.27 14.34 -11.00
C LYS A 248 18.74 15.71 -11.50
N THR A 249 18.02 16.75 -11.15
CA THR A 249 18.34 18.12 -11.56
C THR A 249 19.68 18.56 -11.00
N GLN A 250 19.96 18.26 -9.73
CA GLN A 250 21.22 18.58 -9.07
C GLN A 250 22.41 17.82 -9.69
N VAL A 251 22.24 16.51 -9.95
CA VAL A 251 23.27 15.68 -10.60
C VAL A 251 23.54 16.17 -12.03
N ALA A 252 22.49 16.50 -12.80
CA ALA A 252 22.66 17.09 -14.13
C ALA A 252 23.39 18.44 -14.12
N ALA A 253 23.32 19.17 -13.00
CA ALA A 253 24.10 20.39 -12.77
C ALA A 253 25.54 20.13 -12.25
N GLY A 254 25.96 18.86 -12.13
CA GLY A 254 27.29 18.46 -11.67
C GLY A 254 27.47 18.48 -10.15
N LYS A 255 26.38 18.48 -9.38
CA LYS A 255 26.40 18.42 -7.92
C LYS A 255 26.21 16.97 -7.45
N GLU A 256 26.72 16.67 -6.26
CA GLU A 256 26.43 15.41 -5.56
C GLU A 256 25.04 15.51 -4.92
N ALA A 257 24.15 14.55 -5.24
CA ALA A 257 22.80 14.48 -4.67
C ALA A 257 22.30 13.03 -4.66
N TRP A 258 21.94 12.57 -3.47
CA TRP A 258 21.48 11.20 -3.24
C TRP A 258 20.06 11.22 -2.67
N VAL A 259 19.24 10.24 -3.06
CA VAL A 259 17.93 9.97 -2.44
C VAL A 259 17.91 8.54 -1.96
N ILE A 260 17.46 8.35 -0.73
CA ILE A 260 17.09 7.05 -0.20
C ILE A 260 15.56 6.94 -0.32
N GLY A 261 15.09 5.99 -1.10
CA GLY A 261 13.67 5.72 -1.32
C GLY A 261 13.03 4.90 -0.21
N VAL A 262 11.72 4.67 -0.30
CA VAL A 262 10.92 3.94 0.67
C VAL A 262 9.90 3.03 -0.02
N ASP A 263 9.43 1.99 0.68
CA ASP A 263 8.36 1.05 0.36
C ASP A 263 8.63 0.15 -0.86
N SER A 264 9.00 0.70 -2.00
CA SER A 264 9.28 -0.04 -3.22
C SER A 264 10.71 0.17 -3.72
N ASP A 265 11.17 -0.69 -4.63
CA ASP A 265 12.44 -0.47 -5.33
C ASP A 265 12.30 0.71 -6.30
N GLN A 266 12.82 1.86 -5.90
CA GLN A 266 12.82 3.10 -6.66
C GLN A 266 14.16 3.37 -7.39
N TYR A 267 15.03 2.34 -7.49
CA TYR A 267 16.35 2.50 -8.09
C TYR A 267 16.27 3.01 -9.53
N GLU A 268 15.41 2.41 -10.36
CA GLU A 268 15.24 2.79 -11.75
C GLU A 268 14.66 4.22 -11.92
N ASP A 269 13.93 4.72 -10.92
CA ASP A 269 13.41 6.09 -10.92
C ASP A 269 14.53 7.11 -10.69
N GLY A 270 15.62 6.71 -10.07
CA GLY A 270 16.78 7.52 -9.70
C GLY A 270 17.99 7.44 -10.62
N ILE A 271 18.06 6.49 -11.56
CA ILE A 271 19.21 6.29 -12.44
C ILE A 271 19.28 7.37 -13.54
N TYR A 272 20.50 7.80 -13.88
CA TYR A 272 20.83 8.74 -14.98
C TYR A 272 22.02 8.26 -15.79
#